data_d6002f896265fbd771193e1c682a9033
#
_entry.id   d6002f896265fbd771193e1c682a9033
#
_cell.length_a   1.000
_cell.length_b   1.000
_cell.length_c   1.000
_cell.angle_alpha   90.00
_cell.angle_beta   90.00
_cell.angle_gamma   90.00
#
_symmetry.space_group_name_H-M   'P 1'
#
loop_
_entity.id
_entity.type
_entity.pdbx_description
1 polymer ?
#
loop_
_entity_poly.entity_id
_entity_poly.type
_entity_poly.pdbx_seq_one_letter_code
_entity_poly.pdbx_strand_id
1 'polypeptide(L)'
;PEIVDPTAINIHGTIHKKVPNAKCILHVHSKYATALSCLKDPNLPPIDQNTMRFYNRVGVYNEFGGLGFEEESEKMANSIGNHNILLLANHGILTVAPTVAQAFDDLFYFEKACETYITALSAGKLPRRVPL
;
A
#
# COMPACT_ATOMS: atom_id res chain seq x y z
N PRO A 1 30.94 -1.05 8.31
CA PRO A 1 29.83 -1.05 7.37
C PRO A 1 28.51 -1.12 8.10
N GLU A 2 27.57 -0.32 7.68
CA GLU A 2 26.24 -0.35 8.23
C GLU A 2 25.57 -1.70 7.90
N ILE A 3 24.88 -2.27 8.88
CA ILE A 3 24.14 -3.50 8.68
C ILE A 3 22.76 -3.12 8.12
N VAL A 4 22.49 -3.53 6.90
CA VAL A 4 21.16 -3.34 6.31
C VAL A 4 20.23 -4.45 6.78
N ASP A 5 19.00 -4.07 7.14
CA ASP A 5 17.99 -5.03 7.57
C ASP A 5 17.75 -6.07 6.45
N PRO A 6 17.96 -7.37 6.70
CA PRO A 6 17.76 -8.41 5.69
C PRO A 6 16.34 -8.44 5.13
N THR A 7 15.33 -8.10 5.92
CA THR A 7 13.94 -8.06 5.47
C THR A 7 13.73 -6.97 4.42
N ALA A 8 14.34 -5.80 4.62
CA ALA A 8 14.30 -4.72 3.65
C ALA A 8 14.99 -5.12 2.35
N ILE A 9 16.17 -5.75 2.43
CA ILE A 9 16.89 -6.21 1.24
C ILE A 9 16.04 -7.17 0.42
N ASN A 10 15.41 -8.15 1.06
CA ASN A 10 14.60 -9.15 0.37
C ASN A 10 13.37 -8.53 -0.28
N ILE A 11 12.62 -7.69 0.42
CA ILE A 11 11.41 -7.07 -0.11
C ILE A 11 11.75 -6.13 -1.27
N HIS A 12 12.62 -5.14 -1.02
CA HIS A 12 12.98 -4.14 -2.03
C HIS A 12 13.70 -4.78 -3.22
N GLY A 13 14.67 -5.65 -2.95
CA GLY A 13 15.45 -6.30 -4.00
C GLY A 13 14.60 -7.14 -4.93
N THR A 14 13.67 -7.93 -4.41
CA THR A 14 12.78 -8.76 -5.22
C THR A 14 11.83 -7.91 -6.06
N ILE A 15 11.24 -6.87 -5.47
CA ILE A 15 10.32 -6.00 -6.19
C ILE A 15 11.05 -5.23 -7.29
N HIS A 16 12.24 -4.69 -7.01
CA HIS A 16 13.05 -4.02 -8.04
C HIS A 16 13.37 -4.92 -9.22
N LYS A 17 13.58 -6.21 -8.99
CA LYS A 17 13.86 -7.18 -10.05
C LYS A 17 12.64 -7.54 -10.87
N LYS A 18 11.48 -7.72 -10.21
CA LYS A 18 10.31 -8.38 -10.82
C LYS A 18 9.25 -7.41 -11.32
N VAL A 19 9.19 -6.21 -10.76
CA VAL A 19 8.14 -5.25 -11.10
C VAL A 19 8.69 -4.21 -12.08
N PRO A 20 8.18 -4.17 -13.32
CA PRO A 20 8.58 -3.12 -14.27
C PRO A 20 8.25 -1.74 -13.68
N ASN A 21 9.11 -0.76 -13.93
CA ASN A 21 8.96 0.62 -13.46
C ASN A 21 9.06 0.82 -11.94
N ALA A 22 9.34 -0.23 -11.15
CA ALA A 22 9.59 -0.10 -9.73
C ALA A 22 11.03 0.37 -9.48
N LYS A 23 11.37 1.56 -9.93
CA LYS A 23 12.69 2.17 -9.71
C LYS A 23 12.80 2.79 -8.33
N CYS A 24 11.69 3.25 -7.77
CA CYS A 24 11.58 3.72 -6.41
C CYS A 24 10.52 2.91 -5.67
N ILE A 25 10.87 2.45 -4.48
CA ILE A 25 9.97 1.73 -3.59
C ILE A 25 9.99 2.42 -2.24
N LEU A 26 8.82 2.82 -1.75
CA LEU A 26 8.64 3.37 -0.42
C LEU A 26 7.76 2.41 0.38
N HIS A 27 8.19 2.10 1.60
CA HIS A 27 7.44 1.25 2.52
C HIS A 27 7.38 1.93 3.88
N VAL A 28 6.18 2.12 4.39
CA VAL A 28 5.94 2.76 5.68
C VAL A 28 4.77 2.12 6.41
N HIS A 29 4.74 2.32 7.73
CA HIS A 29 3.63 1.97 8.61
C HIS A 29 2.90 3.26 9.00
N SER A 30 2.38 3.98 8.01
CA SER A 30 1.68 5.24 8.27
C SER A 30 0.33 4.96 8.95
N LYS A 31 -0.13 5.88 9.77
CA LYS A 31 -1.23 5.66 10.71
C LYS A 31 -2.51 5.18 10.03
N TYR A 32 -2.97 5.87 9.01
CA TYR A 32 -4.27 5.59 8.42
C TYR A 32 -4.23 4.48 7.38
N ALA A 33 -3.16 4.38 6.59
CA ALA A 33 -3.00 3.24 5.68
C ALA A 33 -2.84 1.94 6.47
N THR A 34 -2.11 1.96 7.57
CA THR A 34 -2.00 0.80 8.46
C THR A 34 -3.35 0.45 9.08
N ALA A 35 -4.12 1.45 9.53
CA ALA A 35 -5.47 1.22 10.05
C ALA A 35 -6.37 0.56 9.01
N LEU A 36 -6.34 1.04 7.76
CA LEU A 36 -7.06 0.40 6.66
C LEU A 36 -6.64 -1.05 6.49
N SER A 37 -5.35 -1.33 6.53
CA SER A 37 -4.80 -2.68 6.36
C SER A 37 -5.25 -3.66 7.46
N CYS A 38 -5.75 -3.15 8.57
CA CYS A 38 -6.23 -3.95 9.70
C CYS A 38 -7.73 -4.28 9.63
N LEU A 39 -8.44 -3.74 8.66
CA LEU A 39 -9.86 -4.04 8.47
C LEU A 39 -10.04 -5.40 7.79
N LYS A 40 -11.14 -6.09 8.08
CA LYS A 40 -11.49 -7.34 7.40
C LYS A 40 -11.62 -7.15 5.89
N ASP A 41 -12.21 -6.04 5.49
CA ASP A 41 -12.28 -5.60 4.10
C ASP A 41 -11.39 -4.37 3.94
N PRO A 42 -10.14 -4.53 3.49
CA PRO A 42 -9.20 -3.44 3.39
C PRO A 42 -9.33 -2.65 2.07
N ASN A 43 -10.43 -2.78 1.37
CA ASN A 43 -10.67 -2.02 0.15
C ASN A 43 -11.05 -0.57 0.50
N LEU A 44 -10.41 0.36 -0.19
CA LEU A 44 -10.69 1.79 -0.04
C LEU A 44 -11.86 2.17 -0.95
N PRO A 45 -13.05 2.48 -0.41
CA PRO A 45 -14.18 2.86 -1.24
C PRO A 45 -14.02 4.28 -1.76
N PRO A 46 -14.57 4.59 -2.95
CA PRO A 46 -14.54 5.95 -3.49
C PRO A 46 -15.58 6.82 -2.80
N ILE A 47 -15.17 7.62 -1.82
CA ILE A 47 -16.05 8.46 -1.02
C ILE A 47 -15.75 9.95 -1.14
N ASP A 48 -14.58 10.32 -1.68
CA ASP A 48 -14.19 11.70 -1.92
C ASP A 48 -13.19 11.79 -3.06
N GLN A 49 -12.67 12.99 -3.32
CA GLN A 49 -11.75 13.20 -4.43
C GLN A 49 -10.44 12.42 -4.26
N ASN A 50 -9.90 12.36 -3.05
CA ASN A 50 -8.65 11.63 -2.80
C ASN A 50 -8.83 10.12 -2.91
N THR A 51 -9.90 9.56 -2.37
CA THR A 51 -10.17 8.12 -2.50
C THR A 51 -10.48 7.72 -3.93
N MET A 52 -11.13 8.60 -4.71
CA MET A 52 -11.37 8.37 -6.14
C MET A 52 -10.08 8.21 -6.94
N ARG A 53 -9.03 8.92 -6.56
CA ARG A 53 -7.72 8.83 -7.21
C ARG A 53 -7.19 7.39 -7.24
N PHE A 54 -7.48 6.62 -6.19
CA PHE A 54 -6.97 5.27 -6.03
C PHE A 54 -7.98 4.16 -6.35
N TYR A 55 -9.12 4.52 -6.90
CA TYR A 55 -10.14 3.54 -7.27
C TYR A 55 -9.59 2.53 -8.26
N ASN A 56 -9.68 1.24 -7.91
CA ASN A 56 -9.14 0.12 -8.69
C ASN A 56 -7.62 0.19 -8.94
N ARG A 57 -6.87 0.91 -8.10
CA ARG A 57 -5.42 1.10 -8.28
C ARG A 57 -4.59 0.55 -7.13
N VAL A 58 -5.21 -0.17 -6.20
CA VAL A 58 -4.55 -0.69 -5.00
C VAL A 58 -4.55 -2.20 -5.06
N GLY A 59 -3.35 -2.80 -5.01
CA GLY A 59 -3.20 -4.22 -4.76
C GLY A 59 -3.27 -4.49 -3.27
N VAL A 60 -3.70 -5.69 -2.89
CA VAL A 60 -3.77 -6.11 -1.50
C VAL A 60 -3.03 -7.43 -1.33
N TYR A 61 -2.09 -7.46 -0.39
CA TYR A 61 -1.42 -8.66 0.05
C TYR A 61 -2.03 -9.10 1.38
N ASN A 62 -2.82 -10.16 1.35
CA ASN A 62 -3.65 -10.59 2.47
C ASN A 62 -2.96 -11.50 3.47
N GLU A 63 -1.71 -11.89 3.24
CA GLU A 63 -0.98 -12.76 4.14
C GLU A 63 -0.18 -11.94 5.15
N PHE A 64 -0.17 -12.38 6.40
CA PHE A 64 0.69 -11.85 7.45
C PHE A 64 1.60 -12.97 7.93
N GLY A 65 2.88 -12.88 7.57
CA GLY A 65 3.87 -13.88 7.93
C GLY A 65 5.17 -13.23 8.35
N GLY A 66 6.24 -14.00 8.44
CA GLY A 66 7.57 -13.50 8.76
C GLY A 66 8.13 -12.68 7.60
N LEU A 67 7.76 -11.44 7.53
CA LEU A 67 8.08 -10.53 6.44
C LEU A 67 9.58 -10.45 6.17
N GLY A 68 9.97 -10.63 4.91
CA GLY A 68 11.35 -10.52 4.47
C GLY A 68 12.00 -11.83 4.09
N PHE A 69 11.29 -12.93 4.14
CA PHE A 69 11.75 -14.17 3.52
C PHE A 69 11.54 -14.10 2.00
N GLU A 70 12.43 -14.74 1.24
CA GLU A 70 12.43 -14.71 -0.22
C GLU A 70 11.08 -15.10 -0.82
N GLU A 71 10.45 -16.14 -0.31
CA GLU A 71 9.15 -16.62 -0.78
C GLU A 71 8.04 -15.57 -0.61
N GLU A 72 8.01 -14.88 0.51
CA GLU A 72 7.02 -13.82 0.75
C GLU A 72 7.28 -12.60 -0.13
N SER A 73 8.54 -12.25 -0.35
CA SER A 73 8.90 -11.13 -1.23
C SER A 73 8.42 -11.38 -2.66
N GLU A 74 8.47 -12.62 -3.15
CA GLU A 74 7.94 -12.99 -4.45
C GLU A 74 6.41 -12.88 -4.52
N LYS A 75 5.72 -13.32 -3.47
CA LYS A 75 4.27 -13.19 -3.37
C LYS A 75 3.84 -11.73 -3.36
N MET A 76 4.56 -10.87 -2.63
CA MET A 76 4.32 -9.43 -2.62
C MET A 76 4.51 -8.83 -4.02
N ALA A 77 5.61 -9.17 -4.71
CA ALA A 77 5.86 -8.68 -6.05
C ALA A 77 4.75 -9.09 -7.03
N ASN A 78 4.25 -10.32 -6.91
CA ASN A 78 3.14 -10.80 -7.72
C ASN A 78 1.83 -10.06 -7.38
N SER A 79 1.62 -9.73 -6.11
CA SER A 79 0.41 -9.03 -5.65
C SER A 79 0.36 -7.58 -6.11
N ILE A 80 1.50 -6.96 -6.38
CA ILE A 80 1.55 -5.61 -6.94
C ILE A 80 0.91 -5.60 -8.34
N GLY A 81 1.23 -6.60 -9.18
CA GLY A 81 0.72 -6.65 -10.55
C GLY A 81 1.03 -5.36 -11.31
N ASN A 82 0.00 -4.72 -11.82
CA ASN A 82 0.10 -3.43 -12.53
C ASN A 82 -0.20 -2.23 -11.62
N HIS A 83 -0.36 -2.44 -10.32
CA HIS A 83 -0.67 -1.37 -9.39
C HIS A 83 0.60 -0.67 -8.89
N ASN A 84 0.46 0.59 -8.53
CA ASN A 84 1.55 1.36 -7.93
C ASN A 84 1.51 1.34 -6.41
N ILE A 85 0.43 0.80 -5.83
CA ILE A 85 0.22 0.75 -4.38
C ILE A 85 -0.10 -0.68 -3.99
N LEU A 86 0.58 -1.17 -2.97
CA LEU A 86 0.29 -2.45 -2.35
C LEU A 86 -0.01 -2.23 -0.87
N LEU A 87 -1.22 -2.59 -0.46
CA LEU A 87 -1.61 -2.60 0.94
C LEU A 87 -1.25 -3.96 1.53
N LEU A 88 -0.47 -3.94 2.61
CA LEU A 88 -0.04 -5.16 3.30
C LEU A 88 -0.93 -5.37 4.52
N ALA A 89 -1.71 -6.46 4.50
CA ALA A 89 -2.67 -6.77 5.58
C ALA A 89 -1.99 -6.76 6.95
N ASN A 90 -2.59 -6.06 7.91
CA ASN A 90 -2.09 -5.93 9.28
C ASN A 90 -0.68 -5.36 9.40
N HIS A 91 -0.23 -4.58 8.42
CA HIS A 91 1.17 -4.18 8.39
C HIS A 91 1.36 -2.72 7.96
N GLY A 92 0.93 -2.36 6.77
CA GLY A 92 1.17 -1.02 6.24
C GLY A 92 1.03 -0.96 4.73
N ILE A 93 1.81 -0.08 4.12
CA ILE A 93 1.70 0.24 2.71
C ILE A 93 3.06 0.22 2.03
N LEU A 94 3.05 -0.10 0.75
CA LEU A 94 4.21 -0.03 -0.13
C LEU A 94 3.79 0.68 -1.41
N THR A 95 4.60 1.64 -1.86
CA THR A 95 4.39 2.30 -3.15
C THR A 95 5.56 2.06 -4.07
N VAL A 96 5.29 1.89 -5.35
CA VAL A 96 6.30 1.73 -6.39
C VAL A 96 6.07 2.73 -7.50
N ALA A 97 7.15 3.31 -8.01
CA ALA A 97 7.05 4.28 -9.10
C ALA A 97 8.38 4.39 -9.85
N PRO A 98 8.36 4.96 -11.08
CA PRO A 98 9.60 5.22 -11.82
C PRO A 98 10.49 6.28 -11.16
N THR A 99 9.91 7.18 -10.34
CA THR A 99 10.65 8.27 -9.68
C THR A 99 10.28 8.37 -8.21
N VAL A 100 11.18 8.96 -7.43
CA VAL A 100 10.92 9.25 -6.01
C VAL A 100 9.75 10.20 -5.86
N ALA A 101 9.67 11.22 -6.71
CA ALA A 101 8.58 12.21 -6.64
C ALA A 101 7.20 11.55 -6.80
N GLN A 102 7.04 10.64 -7.76
CA GLN A 102 5.78 9.93 -7.96
C GLN A 102 5.46 8.98 -6.83
N ALA A 103 6.45 8.22 -6.35
CA ALA A 103 6.24 7.30 -5.23
C ALA A 103 5.81 8.05 -3.97
N PHE A 104 6.44 9.18 -3.68
CA PHE A 104 6.10 10.02 -2.53
C PHE A 104 4.72 10.66 -2.68
N ASP A 105 4.40 11.17 -3.86
CA ASP A 105 3.09 11.77 -4.14
C ASP A 105 1.96 10.75 -3.91
N ASP A 106 2.11 9.55 -4.44
CA ASP A 106 1.14 8.47 -4.22
C ASP A 106 1.04 8.10 -2.73
N LEU A 107 2.16 7.99 -2.04
CA LEU A 107 2.19 7.67 -0.62
C LEU A 107 1.47 8.73 0.20
N PHE A 108 1.77 10.00 -0.04
CA PHE A 108 1.18 11.12 0.69
C PHE A 108 -0.34 11.17 0.51
N TYR A 109 -0.81 11.12 -0.73
CA TYR A 109 -2.24 11.21 -1.01
C TYR A 109 -3.00 9.94 -0.65
N PHE A 110 -2.37 8.78 -0.72
CA PHE A 110 -2.99 7.55 -0.24
C PHE A 110 -3.21 7.59 1.27
N GLU A 111 -2.25 8.08 2.03
CA GLU A 111 -2.42 8.27 3.48
C GLU A 111 -3.58 9.26 3.76
N LYS A 112 -3.68 10.35 3.01
CA LYS A 112 -4.79 11.29 3.13
C LYS A 112 -6.14 10.66 2.78
N ALA A 113 -6.19 9.85 1.75
CA ALA A 113 -7.40 9.12 1.37
C ALA A 113 -7.83 8.15 2.47
N CYS A 114 -6.88 7.40 3.05
CA CYS A 114 -7.14 6.51 4.17
C CYS A 114 -7.63 7.27 5.41
N GLU A 115 -7.04 8.43 5.70
CA GLU A 115 -7.48 9.30 6.80
C GLU A 115 -8.96 9.67 6.65
N THR A 116 -9.35 10.10 5.47
CA THR A 116 -10.74 10.47 5.19
C THR A 116 -11.68 9.29 5.41
N TYR A 117 -11.34 8.13 4.87
CA TYR A 117 -12.19 6.94 4.98
C TYR A 117 -12.28 6.45 6.44
N ILE A 118 -11.16 6.28 7.12
CA ILE A 118 -11.14 5.80 8.50
C ILE A 118 -11.88 6.77 9.42
N THR A 119 -11.70 8.08 9.22
CA THR A 119 -12.39 9.10 10.00
C THR A 119 -13.91 9.03 9.78
N ALA A 120 -14.36 8.93 8.53
CA ALA A 120 -15.78 8.80 8.21
C ALA A 120 -16.37 7.51 8.78
N LEU A 121 -15.64 6.40 8.66
CA LEU A 121 -16.07 5.10 9.19
C LEU A 121 -16.20 5.13 10.72
N SER A 122 -15.34 5.88 11.40
CA SER A 122 -15.33 6.02 12.85
C SER A 122 -16.58 6.72 13.39
N ALA A 123 -17.36 7.38 12.54
CA ALA A 123 -18.64 7.96 12.91
C ALA A 123 -19.74 6.92 13.21
N GLY A 124 -19.47 5.64 12.95
CA GLY A 124 -20.42 4.56 13.21
C GLY A 124 -21.49 4.40 12.12
N LYS A 125 -21.33 5.07 10.99
CA LYS A 125 -22.23 4.98 9.85
C LYS A 125 -21.44 4.69 8.58
N LEU A 126 -22.08 4.02 7.62
CA LEU A 126 -21.43 3.77 6.33
C LEU A 126 -21.20 5.07 5.57
N PRO A 127 -19.99 5.29 5.02
CA PRO A 127 -19.72 6.46 4.21
C PRO A 127 -20.56 6.47 2.94
N ARG A 128 -20.92 7.67 2.51
CA ARG A 128 -21.60 7.86 1.22
C ARG A 128 -20.59 7.65 0.09
N ARG A 129 -20.88 6.74 -0.81
CA ARG A 129 -20.02 6.49 -1.97
C ARG A 129 -20.29 7.51 -3.08
N VAL A 130 -19.24 7.82 -3.83
CA VAL A 130 -19.37 8.61 -5.04
C VAL A 130 -20.16 7.80 -6.09
N PRO A 131 -21.17 8.37 -6.74
CA PRO A 131 -21.84 7.69 -7.85
C PRO A 131 -20.85 7.46 -9.00
N LEU A 132 -20.78 6.23 -9.43
CA LEU A 132 -19.88 5.84 -10.52
C LEU A 132 -20.63 5.63 -11.82
#